data_80a51ee9f6ec5c7a5aeb5eea8bc628d2
#
_entry.id   80a51ee9f6ec5c7a5aeb5eea8bc628d2
#
_cell.length_a   1.000
_cell.length_b   1.000
_cell.length_c   1.000
_cell.angle_alpha   90.00
_cell.angle_beta   90.00
_cell.angle_gamma   90.00
#
_symmetry.space_group_name_H-M   'P 1'
#
loop_
_entity.id
_entity.type
_entity.pdbx_description
1 polymer ?
#
loop_
_entity_poly.entity_id
_entity_poly.type
_entity_poly.pdbx_seq_one_letter_code
_entity_poly.pdbx_strand_id
1 'polypeptide(L)'
;MVLNHFQSLNGTASSFSNIWAHGGMFPQGGNGFLAGFQIALFAFVGVELLGTMAAETKDPEKNLPKAVNAIPTRIILFYVLSLLVVMSVTPWNQIPADQSPFVSLFLHAGIPTSAIIMNLVVLSSVMSSMNSGVFSTSRMYLV
;
A
#
# COMPACT_ATOMS: atom_id res chain seq x y z
N MET A 1 11.01 -20.35 -10.73
CA MET A 1 11.50 -21.28 -9.68
C MET A 1 11.18 -20.79 -8.25
N VAL A 2 11.08 -19.49 -8.00
CA VAL A 2 10.73 -18.92 -6.67
C VAL A 2 9.24 -19.09 -6.32
N LEU A 3 8.35 -18.98 -7.30
CA LEU A 3 6.89 -19.07 -7.11
C LEU A 3 6.37 -20.46 -6.68
N ASN A 4 7.10 -21.53 -6.92
CA ASN A 4 6.67 -22.88 -6.54
C ASN A 4 6.80 -23.19 -5.04
N HIS A 5 7.47 -22.32 -4.26
CA HIS A 5 7.56 -22.47 -2.81
C HIS A 5 6.37 -21.86 -2.05
N PHE A 6 5.59 -21.01 -2.71
CA PHE A 6 4.39 -20.42 -2.13
C PHE A 6 3.18 -21.28 -2.46
N GLN A 7 2.88 -22.26 -1.62
CA GLN A 7 1.56 -22.91 -1.63
C GLN A 7 0.61 -22.08 -0.79
N SER A 8 -0.55 -21.71 -1.34
CA SER A 8 -1.59 -21.06 -0.54
C SER A 8 -2.12 -22.06 0.50
N LEU A 9 -2.65 -21.55 1.64
CA LEU A 9 -3.22 -22.36 2.71
C LEU A 9 -4.32 -23.35 2.24
N ASN A 10 -4.91 -23.10 1.08
CA ASN A 10 -5.99 -23.91 0.48
C ASN A 10 -5.56 -24.72 -0.74
N GLY A 11 -4.25 -24.95 -0.95
CA GLY A 11 -3.76 -25.84 -2.02
C GLY A 11 -3.82 -25.23 -3.44
N THR A 12 -4.17 -23.96 -3.59
CA THR A 12 -4.06 -23.26 -4.88
C THR A 12 -2.60 -22.84 -5.11
N ALA A 13 -2.04 -23.26 -6.23
CA ALA A 13 -0.68 -22.87 -6.59
C ALA A 13 -0.60 -21.35 -6.80
N SER A 14 0.44 -20.71 -6.25
CA SER A 14 0.74 -19.31 -6.55
C SER A 14 1.01 -19.15 -8.05
N SER A 15 0.19 -18.36 -8.72
CA SER A 15 0.26 -18.12 -10.15
C SER A 15 -0.25 -16.75 -10.50
N PHE A 16 0.33 -16.14 -11.51
CA PHE A 16 -0.23 -14.89 -12.08
C PHE A 16 -1.65 -15.08 -12.62
N SER A 17 -2.07 -16.31 -12.92
CA SER A 17 -3.46 -16.59 -13.31
C SER A 17 -4.47 -16.27 -12.22
N ASN A 18 -4.08 -16.23 -10.94
CA ASN A 18 -4.95 -15.87 -9.83
C ASN A 18 -5.52 -14.45 -9.93
N ILE A 19 -4.82 -13.56 -10.66
CA ILE A 19 -5.26 -12.18 -10.91
C ILE A 19 -6.53 -12.15 -11.77
N TRP A 20 -6.71 -13.13 -12.67
CA TRP A 20 -7.80 -13.16 -13.68
C TRP A 20 -8.79 -14.29 -13.47
N ALA A 21 -8.39 -15.37 -12.79
CA ALA A 21 -9.13 -16.63 -12.73
C ALA A 21 -10.44 -16.54 -11.93
N HIS A 22 -10.58 -15.54 -11.04
CA HIS A 22 -11.68 -15.44 -10.10
C HIS A 22 -12.65 -14.27 -10.44
N GLY A 23 -13.16 -14.25 -11.67
CA GLY A 23 -14.12 -13.25 -12.14
C GLY A 23 -13.55 -12.15 -13.01
N GLY A 24 -12.31 -12.30 -13.51
CA GLY A 24 -11.65 -11.32 -14.38
C GLY A 24 -11.21 -10.04 -13.66
N MET A 25 -11.00 -8.96 -14.41
CA MET A 25 -10.54 -7.68 -13.86
C MET A 25 -11.62 -6.93 -13.05
N PHE A 26 -12.90 -7.26 -13.23
CA PHE A 26 -14.02 -6.59 -12.56
C PHE A 26 -15.01 -7.60 -11.97
N PRO A 27 -14.56 -8.41 -10.98
CA PRO A 27 -15.38 -9.49 -10.44
C PRO A 27 -16.68 -9.00 -9.78
N GLN A 28 -16.71 -7.76 -9.30
CA GLN A 28 -17.88 -7.12 -8.70
C GLN A 28 -18.50 -6.03 -9.60
N GLY A 29 -18.14 -6.01 -10.89
CA GLY A 29 -18.66 -5.05 -11.84
C GLY A 29 -18.25 -3.60 -11.55
N GLY A 30 -19.03 -2.65 -12.10
CA GLY A 30 -18.73 -1.22 -11.96
C GLY A 30 -18.82 -0.70 -10.51
N ASN A 31 -19.71 -1.25 -9.69
CA ASN A 31 -19.84 -0.82 -8.29
C ASN A 31 -18.60 -1.19 -7.47
N GLY A 32 -18.04 -2.38 -7.68
CA GLY A 32 -16.79 -2.79 -7.05
C GLY A 32 -15.61 -1.94 -7.49
N PHE A 33 -15.56 -1.57 -8.76
CA PHE A 33 -14.54 -0.66 -9.28
C PHE A 33 -14.62 0.73 -8.63
N LEU A 34 -15.81 1.32 -8.52
CA LEU A 34 -16.00 2.61 -7.88
C LEU A 34 -15.62 2.59 -6.40
N ALA A 35 -16.01 1.54 -5.68
CA ALA A 35 -15.64 1.36 -4.28
C ALA A 35 -14.11 1.23 -4.12
N GLY A 36 -13.45 0.44 -4.97
CA GLY A 36 -12.01 0.30 -4.99
C GLY A 36 -11.29 1.61 -5.33
N PHE A 37 -11.82 2.36 -6.28
CA PHE A 37 -11.28 3.67 -6.67
C PHE A 37 -11.35 4.69 -5.52
N GLN A 38 -12.46 4.70 -4.77
CA GLN A 38 -12.61 5.54 -3.59
C GLN A 38 -11.53 5.24 -2.53
N ILE A 39 -11.25 3.95 -2.29
CA ILE A 39 -10.19 3.54 -1.37
C ILE A 39 -8.81 3.91 -1.92
N ALA A 40 -8.58 3.74 -3.23
CA ALA A 40 -7.31 4.08 -3.86
C ALA A 40 -6.95 5.58 -3.74
N LEU A 41 -7.95 6.47 -3.69
CA LEU A 41 -7.72 7.90 -3.46
C LEU A 41 -7.04 8.18 -2.13
N PHE A 42 -7.25 7.34 -1.10
CA PHE A 42 -6.56 7.48 0.19
C PHE A 42 -5.04 7.27 0.08
N ALA A 43 -4.55 6.60 -0.95
CA ALA A 43 -3.11 6.46 -1.18
C ALA A 43 -2.42 7.81 -1.48
N PHE A 44 -3.20 8.82 -1.88
CA PHE A 44 -2.71 10.17 -2.18
C PHE A 44 -2.93 11.16 -1.03
N VAL A 45 -3.54 10.74 0.07
CA VAL A 45 -3.72 11.57 1.27
C VAL A 45 -2.35 11.88 1.88
N GLY A 46 -2.13 13.14 2.21
CA GLY A 46 -0.86 13.63 2.77
C GLY A 46 0.08 14.27 1.72
N VAL A 47 -0.23 14.16 0.43
CA VAL A 47 0.56 14.84 -0.62
C VAL A 47 0.47 16.37 -0.45
N GLU A 48 -0.65 16.87 0.03
CA GLU A 48 -0.87 18.30 0.35
C GLU A 48 0.08 18.83 1.43
N LEU A 49 0.60 17.95 2.30
CA LEU A 49 1.56 18.35 3.35
C LEU A 49 2.90 18.85 2.78
N LEU A 50 3.20 18.53 1.53
CA LEU A 50 4.37 19.09 0.85
C LEU A 50 4.29 20.61 0.70
N GLY A 51 3.08 21.17 0.57
CA GLY A 51 2.86 22.61 0.52
C GLY A 51 3.29 23.30 1.81
N THR A 52 3.02 22.70 2.98
CA THR A 52 3.41 23.26 4.28
C THR A 52 4.91 23.20 4.54
N MET A 53 5.62 22.27 3.88
CA MET A 53 7.08 22.12 3.96
C MET A 53 7.84 23.04 2.99
N ALA A 54 7.13 23.71 2.09
CA ALA A 54 7.75 24.55 1.05
C ALA A 54 8.66 25.64 1.63
N ALA A 55 8.22 26.28 2.73
CA ALA A 55 8.95 27.36 3.38
C ALA A 55 10.28 26.92 4.02
N GLU A 56 10.44 25.63 4.34
CA GLU A 56 11.65 25.07 4.96
C GLU A 56 12.54 24.31 3.96
N THR A 57 12.02 24.14 2.74
CA THR A 57 12.76 23.41 1.71
C THR A 57 13.87 24.29 1.12
N LYS A 58 15.09 23.77 1.13
CA LYS A 58 16.19 24.43 0.43
C LYS A 58 15.92 24.41 -1.08
N ASP A 59 16.07 25.57 -1.75
CA ASP A 59 15.77 25.76 -3.18
C ASP A 59 14.38 25.21 -3.56
N PRO A 60 13.27 25.77 -3.00
CA PRO A 60 11.94 25.19 -3.16
C PRO A 60 11.48 25.14 -4.61
N GLU A 61 11.83 26.11 -5.42
CA GLU A 61 11.50 26.18 -6.86
C GLU A 61 12.02 24.94 -7.65
N LYS A 62 13.13 24.35 -7.22
CA LYS A 62 13.72 23.17 -7.87
C LYS A 62 13.32 21.86 -7.21
N ASN A 63 13.24 21.85 -5.88
CA ASN A 63 13.08 20.61 -5.12
C ASN A 63 11.62 20.20 -4.96
N LEU A 64 10.69 21.15 -4.81
CA LEU A 64 9.26 20.87 -4.73
C LEU A 64 8.71 20.18 -5.99
N PRO A 65 8.93 20.70 -7.22
CA PRO A 65 8.45 20.02 -8.40
C PRO A 65 9.01 18.61 -8.57
N LYS A 66 10.28 18.39 -8.18
CA LYS A 66 10.87 17.05 -8.21
C LYS A 66 10.21 16.11 -7.21
N ALA A 67 9.95 16.59 -5.99
CA ALA A 67 9.26 15.81 -4.97
C ALA A 67 7.84 15.45 -5.42
N VAL A 68 7.06 16.43 -5.89
CA VAL A 68 5.69 16.23 -6.38
C VAL A 68 5.64 15.25 -7.54
N ASN A 69 6.55 15.38 -8.52
CA ASN A 69 6.60 14.48 -9.69
C ASN A 69 7.07 13.06 -9.33
N ALA A 70 7.83 12.88 -8.25
CA ALA A 70 8.26 11.56 -7.81
C ALA A 70 7.15 10.76 -7.09
N ILE A 71 6.13 11.43 -6.53
CA ILE A 71 5.06 10.77 -5.75
C ILE A 71 4.24 9.79 -6.59
N PRO A 72 3.67 10.18 -7.75
CA PRO A 72 2.89 9.25 -8.56
C PRO A 72 3.69 8.00 -8.95
N THR A 73 4.94 8.19 -9.33
CA THR A 73 5.83 7.08 -9.70
C THR A 73 6.05 6.13 -8.52
N ARG A 74 6.30 6.65 -7.32
CA ARG A 74 6.46 5.83 -6.12
C ARG A 74 5.17 5.09 -5.75
N ILE A 75 4.03 5.79 -5.78
CA ILE A 75 2.73 5.18 -5.48
C ILE A 75 2.46 4.06 -6.46
N ILE A 76 2.54 4.30 -7.76
CA ILE A 76 2.31 3.27 -8.78
C ILE A 76 3.26 2.09 -8.56
N LEU A 77 4.55 2.34 -8.40
CA LEU A 77 5.54 1.28 -8.27
C LEU A 77 5.30 0.43 -7.01
N PHE A 78 5.15 1.05 -5.84
CA PHE A 78 5.03 0.30 -4.59
C PHE A 78 3.64 -0.30 -4.39
N TYR A 79 2.56 0.42 -4.66
CA TYR A 79 1.20 -0.10 -4.47
C TYR A 79 0.84 -1.14 -5.52
N VAL A 80 1.09 -0.85 -6.81
CA VAL A 80 0.76 -1.81 -7.88
C VAL A 80 1.59 -3.08 -7.75
N LEU A 81 2.91 -2.97 -7.51
CA LEU A 81 3.75 -4.16 -7.35
C LEU A 81 3.36 -4.97 -6.11
N SER A 82 3.09 -4.33 -4.97
CA SER A 82 2.68 -5.05 -3.76
C SER A 82 1.35 -5.77 -3.95
N LEU A 83 0.37 -5.13 -4.59
CA LEU A 83 -0.91 -5.76 -4.92
C LEU A 83 -0.74 -6.93 -5.89
N LEU A 84 0.06 -6.77 -6.93
CA LEU A 84 0.36 -7.85 -7.87
C LEU A 84 0.98 -9.06 -7.16
N VAL A 85 1.93 -8.84 -6.26
CA VAL A 85 2.55 -9.91 -5.48
C VAL A 85 1.53 -10.60 -4.57
N VAL A 86 0.77 -9.83 -3.79
CA VAL A 86 -0.25 -10.39 -2.88
C VAL A 86 -1.28 -11.21 -3.64
N MET A 87 -1.84 -10.65 -4.73
CA MET A 87 -2.87 -11.32 -5.53
C MET A 87 -2.36 -12.52 -6.32
N SER A 88 -1.07 -12.56 -6.67
CA SER A 88 -0.48 -13.74 -7.33
C SER A 88 -0.31 -14.91 -6.36
N VAL A 89 -0.08 -14.63 -5.08
CA VAL A 89 0.08 -15.67 -4.04
C VAL A 89 -1.27 -16.10 -3.49
N THR A 90 -2.15 -15.15 -3.17
CA THR A 90 -3.46 -15.43 -2.57
C THR A 90 -4.56 -14.80 -3.42
N PRO A 91 -5.51 -15.60 -3.96
CA PRO A 91 -6.68 -15.07 -4.65
C PRO A 91 -7.45 -14.10 -3.77
N TRP A 92 -7.98 -13.03 -4.36
CA TRP A 92 -8.67 -11.95 -3.63
C TRP A 92 -9.84 -12.44 -2.76
N ASN A 93 -10.55 -13.50 -3.19
CA ASN A 93 -11.67 -14.10 -2.48
C ASN A 93 -11.27 -14.95 -1.26
N GLN A 94 -9.99 -15.22 -1.08
CA GLN A 94 -9.44 -16.00 0.03
C GLN A 94 -8.68 -15.11 1.04
N ILE A 95 -8.60 -13.82 0.79
CA ILE A 95 -7.95 -12.89 1.72
C ILE A 95 -8.88 -12.67 2.92
N PRO A 96 -8.47 -13.02 4.16
CA PRO A 96 -9.28 -12.80 5.34
C PRO A 96 -9.51 -11.31 5.58
N ALA A 97 -10.73 -10.93 5.96
CA ALA A 97 -11.06 -9.53 6.22
C ALA A 97 -10.51 -9.02 7.56
N ASP A 98 -10.17 -9.92 8.46
CA ASP A 98 -9.69 -9.67 9.81
C ASP A 98 -8.16 -9.66 9.94
N GLN A 99 -7.44 -9.99 8.87
CA GLN A 99 -5.99 -10.10 8.87
C GLN A 99 -5.36 -9.32 7.71
N SER A 100 -4.20 -8.71 7.98
CA SER A 100 -3.45 -8.05 6.92
C SER A 100 -2.98 -9.04 5.85
N PRO A 101 -3.23 -8.76 4.56
CA PRO A 101 -2.75 -9.60 3.45
C PRO A 101 -1.23 -9.85 3.46
N PHE A 102 -0.47 -8.88 3.97
CA PHE A 102 0.98 -9.01 4.10
C PHE A 102 1.36 -10.02 5.18
N VAL A 103 0.64 -10.08 6.30
CA VAL A 103 0.87 -11.10 7.33
C VAL A 103 0.64 -12.49 6.76
N SER A 104 -0.46 -12.69 6.03
CA SER A 104 -0.74 -13.95 5.34
C SER A 104 0.36 -14.31 4.35
N LEU A 105 0.83 -13.36 3.55
CA LEU A 105 1.91 -13.56 2.59
C LEU A 105 3.21 -14.04 3.26
N PHE A 106 3.63 -13.40 4.35
CA PHE A 106 4.85 -13.77 5.07
C PHE A 106 4.72 -15.07 5.85
N LEU A 107 3.52 -15.41 6.35
CA LEU A 107 3.26 -16.73 6.94
C LEU A 107 3.42 -17.83 5.90
N HIS A 108 2.94 -17.62 4.66
CA HIS A 108 3.13 -18.54 3.55
C HIS A 108 4.61 -18.67 3.15
N ALA A 109 5.38 -17.59 3.31
CA ALA A 109 6.83 -17.61 3.11
C ALA A 109 7.60 -18.33 4.23
N GLY A 110 6.90 -18.87 5.24
CA GLY A 110 7.53 -19.60 6.34
C GLY A 110 8.10 -18.71 7.45
N ILE A 111 7.61 -17.46 7.56
CA ILE A 111 8.04 -16.51 8.61
C ILE A 111 6.97 -16.44 9.71
N PRO A 112 7.04 -17.24 10.78
CA PRO A 112 6.01 -17.29 11.81
C PRO A 112 5.89 -16.00 12.63
N THR A 113 6.95 -15.18 12.66
CA THR A 113 7.01 -13.89 13.38
C THR A 113 6.43 -12.74 12.57
N SER A 114 5.85 -13.00 11.39
CA SER A 114 5.36 -11.99 10.46
C SER A 114 4.33 -11.02 11.07
N ALA A 115 3.45 -11.50 11.93
CA ALA A 115 2.45 -10.66 12.60
C ALA A 115 3.11 -9.61 13.50
N ILE A 116 4.15 -9.98 14.26
CA ILE A 116 4.89 -9.06 15.13
C ILE A 116 5.63 -8.02 14.29
N ILE A 117 6.32 -8.45 13.23
CA ILE A 117 7.04 -7.56 12.32
C ILE A 117 6.08 -6.55 11.68
N MET A 118 4.94 -7.02 11.17
CA MET A 118 3.95 -6.14 10.54
C MET A 118 3.33 -5.16 11.54
N ASN A 119 3.05 -5.60 12.77
CA ASN A 119 2.55 -4.71 13.82
C ASN A 119 3.57 -3.61 14.17
N LEU A 120 4.86 -3.92 14.23
CA LEU A 120 5.92 -2.94 14.46
C LEU A 120 6.04 -1.96 13.29
N VAL A 121 5.92 -2.44 12.04
CA VAL A 121 5.91 -1.57 10.85
C VAL A 121 4.71 -0.63 10.88
N VAL A 122 3.51 -1.14 11.17
CA VAL A 122 2.29 -0.33 11.26
C VAL A 122 2.43 0.70 12.38
N LEU A 123 2.91 0.29 13.56
CA LEU A 123 3.12 1.21 14.69
C LEU A 123 4.08 2.34 14.33
N SER A 124 5.24 2.03 13.75
CA SER A 124 6.21 3.04 13.33
C SER A 124 5.64 3.98 12.26
N SER A 125 4.85 3.44 11.33
CA SER A 125 4.19 4.22 10.28
C SER A 125 3.15 5.19 10.86
N VAL A 126 2.33 4.73 11.79
CA VAL A 126 1.34 5.57 12.48
C VAL A 126 2.02 6.68 13.28
N MET A 127 3.07 6.36 14.03
CA MET A 127 3.84 7.36 14.78
C MET A 127 4.46 8.42 13.86
N SER A 128 5.01 8.00 12.72
CA SER A 128 5.55 8.92 11.71
C SER A 128 4.46 9.82 11.12
N SER A 129 3.30 9.26 10.81
CA SER A 129 2.16 10.01 10.28
C SER A 129 1.62 11.03 11.29
N MET A 130 1.50 10.65 12.58
CA MET A 130 1.11 11.55 13.64
C MET A 130 2.11 12.71 13.79
N ASN A 131 3.40 12.41 13.78
CA ASN A 131 4.45 13.43 13.86
C ASN A 131 4.36 14.43 12.69
N SER A 132 4.14 13.94 11.47
CA SER A 132 3.95 14.79 10.29
C SER A 132 2.70 15.66 10.40
N GLY A 133 1.61 15.11 10.93
CA GLY A 133 0.37 15.85 11.17
C GLY A 133 0.55 16.97 12.19
N VAL A 134 1.21 16.71 13.31
CA VAL A 134 1.52 17.71 14.34
C VAL A 134 2.39 18.83 13.76
N PHE A 135 3.43 18.45 13.02
CA PHE A 135 4.32 19.40 12.36
C PHE A 135 3.56 20.32 11.40
N SER A 136 2.76 19.76 10.50
CA SER A 136 1.99 20.54 9.53
C SER A 136 0.96 21.44 10.19
N THR A 137 0.25 20.94 11.20
CA THR A 137 -0.76 21.73 11.94
C THR A 137 -0.11 22.88 12.69
N SER A 138 1.02 22.66 13.36
CA SER A 138 1.74 23.71 14.08
C SER A 138 2.21 24.83 13.14
N ARG A 139 2.57 24.49 11.91
CA ARG A 139 2.98 25.45 10.89
C ARG A 139 1.82 26.29 10.37
N MET A 140 0.65 25.68 10.20
CA MET A 140 -0.57 26.43 9.80
C MET A 140 -0.99 27.48 10.82
N TYR A 141 -0.67 27.27 12.12
CA TYR A 141 -0.97 28.24 13.16
C TYR A 141 0.04 29.40 13.26
N LEU A 142 1.22 29.26 12.66
CA LEU A 142 2.30 30.25 12.71
C LEU A 142 2.30 31.24 11.53
N VAL A 143 1.44 31.01 10.54
CA VAL A 143 1.23 31.87 9.36
C VAL A 143 -0.03 32.71 9.56
#